data_898db84888555889afbbf94fe197ddd4
#
_entry.id   898db84888555889afbbf94fe197ddd4
#
_cell.length_a   1.000
_cell.length_b   1.000
_cell.length_c   1.000
_cell.angle_alpha   90.00
_cell.angle_beta   90.00
_cell.angle_gamma   90.00
#
_symmetry.space_group_name_H-M   'P 1'
#
loop_
_entity.id
_entity.type
_entity.pdbx_description
1 polymer ?
#
loop_
_entity_poly.entity_id
_entity_poly.type
_entity_poly.pdbx_seq_one_letter_code
_entity_poly.pdbx_strand_id
1 'polypeptide(L)'
;MPSIVYLPDLFTICNSLSAEPLARTWTLMLLLVTCLLYWSRMAMPICAVTMAKEFGWSKTETGIVLGAFFWGYCFTQVLGGHASDRIGGERVLLLSTSSWAVMTAITPLLANIGLRPLVTMTVTRFLLGVMQGVHYPSLVSICAQRVVEGERGFLMSTLVSLSLRMLLVGGVGSLMMDWFGWGSVFYGAGLLAVCWTCCVRKCLLQGPVFSLYSPWSSSSASESSRINWLYLLREPSVWAMIIAHLCFSSTHYTLISWLPTFFKDMFPHAKDWVFNVMPWFVALPTSLFGGSISDHLIRQGEQIQRTLMGMHIYFFCAMGVASVFILLLCKTDSFIYAVACVSLAVGLSTFNNSGVSVNVHDQAPSCAGALFGVMNTCSAFTGLLLVYLSGYMIEITGSWVNVFSILALVNVTGVTVFIALGEAKRVDQSQIISTSC
;
A
#
# COMPACT_ATOMS: atom_id res chain seq x y z
N MET A 1 -5.56 -39.12 7.66
CA MET A 1 -5.52 -38.73 6.26
C MET A 1 -5.30 -37.21 6.25
N PRO A 2 -4.22 -36.67 5.69
CA PRO A 2 -4.00 -35.26 5.62
C PRO A 2 -4.95 -34.67 4.57
N SER A 3 -5.83 -33.77 5.02
CA SER A 3 -6.68 -32.97 4.15
C SER A 3 -5.79 -32.05 3.31
N ILE A 4 -5.78 -32.31 2.04
CA ILE A 4 -5.17 -31.46 1.00
C ILE A 4 -5.82 -30.08 1.13
N VAL A 5 -5.01 -29.08 1.50
CA VAL A 5 -5.41 -27.66 1.50
C VAL A 5 -5.60 -27.29 0.04
N TYR A 6 -6.85 -27.25 -0.41
CA TYR A 6 -7.20 -26.66 -1.70
C TYR A 6 -6.87 -25.16 -1.63
N LEU A 7 -5.86 -24.73 -2.39
CA LEU A 7 -5.74 -23.32 -2.77
C LEU A 7 -7.01 -23.00 -3.58
N PRO A 8 -7.84 -22.04 -3.16
CA PRO A 8 -8.96 -21.66 -3.99
C PRO A 8 -8.40 -20.92 -5.22
N ASP A 9 -8.67 -21.47 -6.40
CA ASP A 9 -8.37 -20.80 -7.66
C ASP A 9 -9.04 -19.42 -7.67
N LEU A 10 -8.43 -18.43 -8.36
CA LEU A 10 -9.00 -17.08 -8.54
C LEU A 10 -10.48 -17.14 -8.97
N PHE A 11 -10.86 -18.18 -9.69
CA PHE A 11 -12.22 -18.46 -10.14
C PHE A 11 -13.15 -18.90 -8.99
N THR A 12 -12.64 -19.67 -8.03
CA THR A 12 -13.35 -20.07 -6.82
C THR A 12 -13.49 -18.88 -5.88
N ILE A 13 -12.48 -17.99 -5.82
CA ILE A 13 -12.51 -16.72 -5.11
C ILE A 13 -13.63 -15.81 -5.65
N CYS A 14 -13.76 -15.68 -6.97
CA CYS A 14 -14.86 -14.92 -7.58
C CYS A 14 -16.24 -15.56 -7.39
N ASN A 15 -16.31 -16.88 -7.22
CA ASN A 15 -17.58 -17.59 -7.01
C ASN A 15 -18.03 -17.61 -5.55
N SER A 16 -17.14 -17.40 -4.59
CA SER A 16 -17.49 -17.30 -3.16
C SER A 16 -17.97 -15.90 -2.75
N LEU A 17 -17.71 -14.89 -3.57
CA LEU A 17 -18.27 -13.55 -3.40
C LEU A 17 -19.78 -13.60 -3.69
N SER A 18 -20.57 -13.14 -2.72
CA SER A 18 -22.03 -13.09 -2.63
C SER A 18 -22.83 -13.55 -3.88
N ALA A 19 -23.92 -14.25 -3.67
CA ALA A 19 -24.79 -14.78 -4.73
C ALA A 19 -25.32 -13.71 -5.71
N GLU A 20 -25.18 -12.42 -5.40
CA GLU A 20 -25.72 -11.32 -6.20
C GLU A 20 -24.70 -10.82 -7.26
N PRO A 21 -25.09 -10.81 -8.56
CA PRO A 21 -24.21 -10.38 -9.64
C PRO A 21 -23.73 -8.93 -9.53
N LEU A 22 -24.48 -8.09 -8.82
CA LEU A 22 -24.17 -6.68 -8.60
C LEU A 22 -22.97 -6.51 -7.65
N ALA A 23 -22.92 -7.27 -6.56
CA ALA A 23 -21.82 -7.21 -5.61
C ALA A 23 -20.50 -7.67 -6.26
N ARG A 24 -20.55 -8.69 -7.10
CA ARG A 24 -19.38 -9.13 -7.91
C ARG A 24 -18.89 -8.04 -8.86
N THR A 25 -19.81 -7.36 -9.54
CA THR A 25 -19.44 -6.26 -10.44
C THR A 25 -18.77 -5.12 -9.69
N TRP A 26 -19.31 -4.73 -8.53
CA TRP A 26 -18.70 -3.71 -7.67
C TRP A 26 -17.30 -4.11 -7.19
N THR A 27 -17.11 -5.33 -6.74
CA THR A 27 -15.81 -5.84 -6.30
C THR A 27 -14.78 -5.79 -7.43
N LEU A 28 -15.15 -6.23 -8.63
CA LEU A 28 -14.28 -6.19 -9.80
C LEU A 28 -13.93 -4.75 -10.20
N MET A 29 -14.90 -3.83 -10.14
CA MET A 29 -14.65 -2.42 -10.42
C MET A 29 -13.72 -1.77 -9.39
N LEU A 30 -13.90 -2.08 -8.10
CA LEU A 30 -13.01 -1.61 -7.04
C LEU A 30 -11.59 -2.21 -7.16
N LEU A 31 -11.48 -3.48 -7.53
CA LEU A 31 -10.18 -4.12 -7.78
C LEU A 31 -9.49 -3.46 -8.98
N LEU A 32 -10.20 -3.23 -10.06
CA LEU A 32 -9.65 -2.59 -11.25
C LEU A 32 -9.14 -1.17 -10.95
N VAL A 33 -9.90 -0.35 -10.25
CA VAL A 33 -9.43 1.01 -9.91
C VAL A 33 -8.24 1.00 -8.98
N THR A 34 -8.13 0.03 -8.07
CA THR A 34 -6.92 -0.09 -7.23
C THR A 34 -5.70 -0.52 -8.05
N CYS A 35 -5.86 -1.37 -9.06
CA CYS A 35 -4.79 -1.71 -10.01
C CYS A 35 -4.34 -0.46 -10.79
N LEU A 36 -5.28 0.31 -11.32
CA LEU A 36 -4.99 1.54 -12.07
C LEU A 36 -4.34 2.62 -11.20
N LEU A 37 -4.76 2.72 -9.93
CA LEU A 37 -4.13 3.60 -8.94
C LEU A 37 -2.65 3.26 -8.75
N TYR A 38 -2.35 1.97 -8.58
CA TYR A 38 -0.96 1.53 -8.43
C TYR A 38 -0.16 1.70 -9.72
N TRP A 39 -0.79 1.53 -10.88
CA TRP A 39 -0.14 1.85 -12.15
C TRP A 39 0.30 3.32 -12.21
N SER A 40 -0.60 4.25 -11.88
CA SER A 40 -0.27 5.68 -11.80
C SER A 40 0.86 5.98 -10.80
N ARG A 41 0.89 5.28 -9.65
CA ARG A 41 1.95 5.42 -8.65
C ARG A 41 3.31 4.92 -9.14
N MET A 42 3.31 3.76 -9.76
CA MET A 42 4.52 3.07 -10.22
C MET A 42 5.07 3.60 -11.53
N ALA A 43 4.27 4.33 -12.31
CA ALA A 43 4.72 4.93 -13.57
C ALA A 43 6.00 5.75 -13.38
N MET A 44 6.09 6.57 -12.34
CA MET A 44 7.29 7.37 -12.08
C MET A 44 8.50 6.53 -11.65
N PRO A 45 8.45 5.61 -10.65
CA PRO A 45 9.57 4.73 -10.31
C PRO A 45 10.10 3.92 -11.49
N ILE A 46 9.22 3.36 -12.33
CA ILE A 46 9.60 2.58 -13.51
C ILE A 46 10.32 3.44 -14.54
N CYS A 47 9.82 4.66 -14.76
CA CYS A 47 10.36 5.58 -15.77
C CYS A 47 11.50 6.49 -15.24
N ALA A 48 11.79 6.46 -13.93
CA ALA A 48 12.68 7.42 -13.26
C ALA A 48 14.07 7.50 -13.89
N VAL A 49 14.69 6.37 -14.24
CA VAL A 49 16.03 6.36 -14.82
C VAL A 49 16.04 6.96 -16.23
N THR A 50 15.04 6.64 -17.05
CA THR A 50 14.92 7.18 -18.42
C THR A 50 14.65 8.69 -18.37
N MET A 51 13.75 9.12 -17.51
CA MET A 51 13.43 10.55 -17.31
C MET A 51 14.62 11.33 -16.74
N ALA A 52 15.34 10.76 -15.77
CA ALA A 52 16.54 11.38 -15.21
C ALA A 52 17.62 11.60 -16.26
N LYS A 53 17.82 10.66 -17.20
CA LYS A 53 18.75 10.80 -18.32
C LYS A 53 18.28 11.86 -19.31
N GLU A 54 16.98 11.91 -19.63
CA GLU A 54 16.41 12.85 -20.61
C GLU A 54 16.43 14.29 -20.09
N PHE A 55 16.09 14.49 -18.80
CA PHE A 55 16.01 15.83 -18.20
C PHE A 55 17.27 16.24 -17.44
N GLY A 56 18.29 15.39 -17.39
CA GLY A 56 19.56 15.67 -16.70
C GLY A 56 19.46 15.72 -15.18
N TRP A 57 18.52 14.96 -14.57
CA TRP A 57 18.33 14.97 -13.12
C TRP A 57 19.41 14.18 -12.38
N SER A 58 19.85 14.74 -11.26
CA SER A 58 20.68 14.05 -10.29
C SER A 58 19.86 13.00 -9.50
N LYS A 59 20.54 12.15 -8.73
CA LYS A 59 19.86 11.17 -7.85
C LYS A 59 19.05 11.89 -6.76
N THR A 60 19.56 13.00 -6.23
CA THR A 60 18.84 13.84 -5.25
C THR A 60 17.57 14.43 -5.86
N GLU A 61 17.66 15.00 -7.06
CA GLU A 61 16.52 15.56 -7.78
C GLU A 61 15.47 14.49 -8.11
N THR A 62 15.90 13.31 -8.52
CA THR A 62 15.02 12.15 -8.72
C THR A 62 14.33 11.78 -7.40
N GLY A 63 15.06 11.78 -6.27
CA GLY A 63 14.52 11.54 -4.93
C GLY A 63 13.48 12.58 -4.51
N ILE A 64 13.66 13.86 -4.86
CA ILE A 64 12.68 14.92 -4.62
C ILE A 64 11.38 14.62 -5.37
N VAL A 65 11.46 14.29 -6.65
CA VAL A 65 10.28 13.99 -7.49
C VAL A 65 9.54 12.75 -6.99
N LEU A 66 10.27 11.68 -6.63
CA LEU A 66 9.67 10.47 -6.07
C LEU A 66 9.03 10.71 -4.69
N GLY A 67 9.71 11.46 -3.82
CA GLY A 67 9.25 11.78 -2.48
C GLY A 67 8.06 12.75 -2.44
N ALA A 68 7.95 13.65 -3.41
CA ALA A 68 6.90 14.66 -3.48
C ALA A 68 5.48 14.04 -3.49
N PHE A 69 5.33 12.84 -4.05
CA PHE A 69 4.07 12.09 -4.00
C PHE A 69 3.61 11.82 -2.56
N PHE A 70 4.52 11.34 -1.72
CA PHE A 70 4.20 10.99 -0.32
C PHE A 70 3.84 12.22 0.49
N TRP A 71 4.43 13.38 0.17
CA TRP A 71 4.08 14.63 0.82
C TRP A 71 2.63 15.02 0.57
N GLY A 72 2.20 15.03 -0.69
CA GLY A 72 0.79 15.28 -1.02
C GLY A 72 -0.15 14.25 -0.38
N TYR A 73 0.26 12.99 -0.38
CA TYR A 73 -0.50 11.88 0.16
C TYR A 73 -0.79 11.99 1.67
N CYS A 74 0.16 12.51 2.47
CA CYS A 74 -0.01 12.71 3.91
C CYS A 74 -1.19 13.63 4.26
N PHE A 75 -1.38 14.71 3.52
CA PHE A 75 -2.36 15.75 3.85
C PHE A 75 -3.81 15.28 3.72
N THR A 76 -4.09 14.36 2.82
CA THR A 76 -5.47 14.02 2.44
C THR A 76 -6.00 12.73 3.04
N GLN A 77 -5.18 11.96 3.74
CA GLN A 77 -5.61 10.70 4.37
C GLN A 77 -6.77 10.89 5.36
N VAL A 78 -6.56 11.75 6.34
CA VAL A 78 -7.56 12.01 7.40
C VAL A 78 -8.75 12.80 6.84
N LEU A 79 -8.46 13.82 6.03
CA LEU A 79 -9.51 14.65 5.39
C LEU A 79 -10.39 13.82 4.46
N GLY A 80 -9.78 12.89 3.71
CA GLY A 80 -10.47 11.98 2.81
C GLY A 80 -11.40 11.01 3.53
N GLY A 81 -10.97 10.47 4.68
CA GLY A 81 -11.82 9.64 5.53
C GLY A 81 -13.06 10.38 5.98
N HIS A 82 -12.86 11.56 6.55
CA HIS A 82 -13.98 12.39 7.03
C HIS A 82 -14.95 12.81 5.89
N ALA A 83 -14.42 13.17 4.72
CA ALA A 83 -15.22 13.49 3.55
C ALA A 83 -16.01 12.26 3.08
N SER A 84 -15.39 11.07 3.06
CA SER A 84 -16.05 9.82 2.64
C SER A 84 -17.20 9.43 3.55
N ASP A 85 -17.07 9.64 4.85
CA ASP A 85 -18.11 9.36 5.82
C ASP A 85 -19.29 10.35 5.72
N ARG A 86 -19.02 11.61 5.34
CA ARG A 86 -20.06 12.64 5.23
C ARG A 86 -20.83 12.65 3.91
N ILE A 87 -20.13 12.55 2.78
CA ILE A 87 -20.72 12.71 1.43
C ILE A 87 -20.83 11.40 0.65
N GLY A 88 -20.36 10.29 1.26
CA GLY A 88 -20.37 8.94 0.69
C GLY A 88 -19.05 8.60 0.00
N GLY A 89 -18.53 7.41 0.35
CA GLY A 89 -17.23 6.93 -0.15
C GLY A 89 -17.18 6.82 -1.68
N GLU A 90 -18.27 6.42 -2.33
CA GLU A 90 -18.36 6.29 -3.79
C GLU A 90 -18.14 7.63 -4.52
N ARG A 91 -18.73 8.71 -4.01
CA ARG A 91 -18.58 10.06 -4.61
C ARG A 91 -17.16 10.56 -4.46
N VAL A 92 -16.57 10.40 -3.27
CA VAL A 92 -15.18 10.81 -3.00
C VAL A 92 -14.21 9.98 -3.83
N LEU A 93 -14.42 8.67 -3.94
CA LEU A 93 -13.62 7.77 -4.77
C LEU A 93 -13.68 8.17 -6.24
N LEU A 94 -14.88 8.43 -6.77
CA LEU A 94 -15.07 8.82 -8.17
C LEU A 94 -14.42 10.17 -8.49
N LEU A 95 -14.58 11.17 -7.61
CA LEU A 95 -13.97 12.49 -7.75
C LEU A 95 -12.43 12.38 -7.73
N SER A 96 -11.90 11.67 -6.75
CA SER A 96 -10.48 11.39 -6.62
C SER A 96 -9.93 10.72 -7.87
N THR A 97 -10.60 9.62 -8.31
CA THR A 97 -10.17 8.85 -9.50
C THR A 97 -10.19 9.72 -10.76
N SER A 98 -11.23 10.50 -10.97
CA SER A 98 -11.31 11.43 -12.11
C SER A 98 -10.14 12.41 -12.13
N SER A 99 -9.85 12.99 -10.97
CA SER A 99 -8.80 14.02 -10.84
C SER A 99 -7.40 13.44 -11.07
N TRP A 100 -7.03 12.33 -10.41
CA TRP A 100 -5.71 11.76 -10.60
C TRP A 100 -5.53 11.07 -11.95
N ALA A 101 -6.62 10.53 -12.55
CA ALA A 101 -6.58 9.94 -13.88
C ALA A 101 -6.20 10.98 -14.94
N VAL A 102 -6.86 12.13 -14.93
CA VAL A 102 -6.55 13.26 -15.84
C VAL A 102 -5.13 13.75 -15.58
N MET A 103 -4.74 13.97 -14.31
CA MET A 103 -3.40 14.43 -13.96
C MET A 103 -2.33 13.44 -14.44
N THR A 104 -2.56 12.13 -14.29
CA THR A 104 -1.64 11.10 -14.78
C THR A 104 -1.53 11.14 -16.31
N ALA A 105 -2.66 11.25 -17.02
CA ALA A 105 -2.66 11.32 -18.48
C ALA A 105 -1.92 12.56 -19.02
N ILE A 106 -2.04 13.70 -18.38
CA ILE A 106 -1.38 14.93 -18.84
C ILE A 106 0.07 15.08 -18.37
N THR A 107 0.56 14.21 -17.46
CA THR A 107 1.92 14.26 -16.91
C THR A 107 3.01 14.36 -17.98
N PRO A 108 3.02 13.55 -19.06
CA PRO A 108 4.05 13.68 -20.10
C PRO A 108 4.00 15.01 -20.85
N LEU A 109 2.81 15.58 -21.05
CA LEU A 109 2.67 16.90 -21.67
C LEU A 109 3.25 17.99 -20.76
N LEU A 110 2.96 17.93 -19.45
CA LEU A 110 3.48 18.88 -18.48
C LEU A 110 5.00 18.84 -18.38
N ALA A 111 5.59 17.65 -18.49
CA ALA A 111 7.05 17.48 -18.50
C ALA A 111 7.71 18.17 -19.69
N ASN A 112 7.08 18.14 -20.86
CA ASN A 112 7.63 18.70 -22.11
C ASN A 112 7.36 20.20 -22.29
N ILE A 113 6.27 20.73 -21.75
CA ILE A 113 5.91 22.17 -21.87
C ILE A 113 6.59 23.01 -20.79
N GLY A 114 6.94 22.41 -19.65
CA GLY A 114 7.50 23.12 -18.50
C GLY A 114 8.89 23.67 -18.75
N LEU A 115 9.10 24.98 -18.48
CA LEU A 115 10.42 25.63 -18.55
C LEU A 115 11.43 25.01 -17.57
N ARG A 116 10.96 24.36 -16.52
CA ARG A 116 11.76 23.65 -15.51
C ARG A 116 11.13 22.27 -15.22
N PRO A 117 11.48 21.23 -15.97
CA PRO A 117 10.87 19.89 -15.82
C PRO A 117 10.89 19.35 -14.39
N LEU A 118 11.95 19.61 -13.63
CA LEU A 118 12.06 19.20 -12.23
C LEU A 118 10.93 19.76 -11.36
N VAL A 119 10.71 21.07 -11.42
CA VAL A 119 9.68 21.76 -10.61
C VAL A 119 8.29 21.28 -11.04
N THR A 120 8.05 21.22 -12.35
CA THR A 120 6.77 20.79 -12.92
C THR A 120 6.43 19.37 -12.49
N MET A 121 7.39 18.44 -12.56
CA MET A 121 7.19 17.06 -12.16
C MET A 121 7.02 16.90 -10.65
N THR A 122 7.77 17.68 -9.86
CA THR A 122 7.63 17.68 -8.39
C THR A 122 6.22 18.13 -7.98
N VAL A 123 5.73 19.23 -8.56
CA VAL A 123 4.36 19.75 -8.30
C VAL A 123 3.31 18.74 -8.77
N THR A 124 3.47 18.17 -9.95
CA THR A 124 2.56 17.15 -10.49
C THR A 124 2.49 15.92 -9.57
N ARG A 125 3.63 15.44 -9.07
CA ARG A 125 3.70 14.32 -8.13
C ARG A 125 3.05 14.65 -6.79
N PHE A 126 3.26 15.85 -6.27
CA PHE A 126 2.60 16.34 -5.06
C PHE A 126 1.08 16.36 -5.23
N LEU A 127 0.57 16.95 -6.33
CA LEU A 127 -0.87 16.98 -6.62
C LEU A 127 -1.47 15.59 -6.80
N LEU A 128 -0.75 14.67 -7.48
CA LEU A 128 -1.15 13.27 -7.57
C LEU A 128 -1.26 12.62 -6.18
N GLY A 129 -0.32 12.91 -5.28
CA GLY A 129 -0.38 12.47 -3.89
C GLY A 129 -1.64 12.97 -3.18
N VAL A 130 -1.92 14.28 -3.27
CA VAL A 130 -3.14 14.90 -2.71
C VAL A 130 -4.41 14.23 -3.22
N MET A 131 -4.50 13.99 -4.53
CA MET A 131 -5.69 13.39 -5.15
C MET A 131 -5.84 11.91 -4.78
N GLN A 132 -4.75 11.16 -4.64
CA GLN A 132 -4.77 9.73 -4.35
C GLN A 132 -4.87 9.39 -2.86
N GLY A 133 -4.55 10.33 -1.97
CA GLY A 133 -4.55 10.09 -0.53
C GLY A 133 -5.93 9.75 0.04
N VAL A 134 -7.00 10.22 -0.58
CA VAL A 134 -8.38 9.93 -0.16
C VAL A 134 -8.88 8.55 -0.60
N HIS A 135 -8.15 7.84 -1.48
CA HIS A 135 -8.61 6.61 -2.12
C HIS A 135 -8.88 5.48 -1.12
N TYR A 136 -7.91 5.13 -0.27
CA TYR A 136 -8.06 4.06 0.72
C TYR A 136 -9.11 4.37 1.78
N PRO A 137 -9.15 5.56 2.40
CA PRO A 137 -10.24 5.93 3.30
C PRO A 137 -11.61 5.79 2.65
N SER A 138 -11.75 6.15 1.37
CA SER A 138 -13.02 5.99 0.64
C SER A 138 -13.38 4.52 0.44
N LEU A 139 -12.40 3.64 0.13
CA LEU A 139 -12.63 2.19 0.03
C LEU A 139 -13.11 1.60 1.35
N VAL A 140 -12.47 1.97 2.47
CA VAL A 140 -12.87 1.52 3.81
C VAL A 140 -14.29 1.96 4.12
N SER A 141 -14.65 3.21 3.82
CA SER A 141 -15.99 3.73 4.01
C SER A 141 -17.04 2.99 3.16
N ILE A 142 -16.74 2.70 1.88
CA ILE A 142 -17.61 1.91 1.00
C ILE A 142 -17.80 0.49 1.56
N CYS A 143 -16.71 -0.17 1.97
CA CYS A 143 -16.77 -1.52 2.53
C CYS A 143 -17.60 -1.56 3.82
N ALA A 144 -17.44 -0.57 4.70
CA ALA A 144 -18.20 -0.47 5.94
C ALA A 144 -19.71 -0.28 5.71
N GLN A 145 -20.09 0.48 4.67
CA GLN A 145 -21.47 0.86 4.41
C GLN A 145 -22.21 -0.12 3.48
N ARG A 146 -21.50 -0.81 2.57
CA ARG A 146 -22.10 -1.58 1.47
C ARG A 146 -21.87 -3.08 1.54
N VAL A 147 -20.93 -3.54 2.36
CA VAL A 147 -20.52 -4.95 2.39
C VAL A 147 -20.97 -5.60 3.71
N VAL A 148 -21.52 -6.81 3.61
CA VAL A 148 -21.93 -7.62 4.76
C VAL A 148 -20.72 -7.92 5.64
N GLU A 149 -20.89 -7.90 6.97
CA GLU A 149 -19.79 -8.02 7.93
C GLU A 149 -18.90 -9.26 7.70
N GLY A 150 -19.48 -10.40 7.35
CA GLY A 150 -18.74 -11.63 7.08
C GLY A 150 -17.85 -11.59 5.82
N GLU A 151 -18.09 -10.66 4.89
CA GLU A 151 -17.34 -10.56 3.61
C GLU A 151 -16.36 -9.38 3.58
N ARG A 152 -16.46 -8.45 4.55
CA ARG A 152 -15.61 -7.23 4.60
C ARG A 152 -14.12 -7.55 4.67
N GLY A 153 -13.74 -8.52 5.50
CA GLY A 153 -12.34 -8.92 5.67
C GLY A 153 -11.74 -9.46 4.39
N PHE A 154 -12.46 -10.35 3.72
CA PHE A 154 -12.02 -10.93 2.44
C PHE A 154 -11.91 -9.88 1.34
N LEU A 155 -12.91 -9.00 1.20
CA LEU A 155 -12.90 -7.94 0.21
C LEU A 155 -11.72 -6.97 0.44
N MET A 156 -11.54 -6.53 1.70
CA MET A 156 -10.45 -5.62 2.03
C MET A 156 -9.08 -6.26 1.81
N SER A 157 -8.88 -7.53 2.18
CA SER A 157 -7.61 -8.22 1.90
C SER A 157 -7.31 -8.33 0.41
N THR A 158 -8.33 -8.59 -0.40
CA THR A 158 -8.21 -8.66 -1.86
C THR A 158 -7.90 -7.29 -2.47
N LEU A 159 -8.61 -6.23 -2.04
CA LEU A 159 -8.41 -4.87 -2.51
C LEU A 159 -7.07 -4.28 -2.05
N VAL A 160 -6.57 -4.68 -0.89
CA VAL A 160 -5.29 -4.21 -0.33
C VAL A 160 -4.12 -5.09 -0.77
N SER A 161 -4.37 -6.29 -1.32
CA SER A 161 -3.30 -7.18 -1.81
C SER A 161 -2.41 -6.48 -2.84
N LEU A 162 -1.18 -6.19 -2.45
CA LEU A 162 -0.24 -5.42 -3.25
C LEU A 162 0.38 -6.26 -4.37
N SER A 163 0.61 -7.55 -4.13
CA SER A 163 1.39 -8.42 -5.01
C SER A 163 0.78 -8.54 -6.41
N LEU A 164 -0.53 -8.78 -6.50
CA LEU A 164 -1.21 -8.90 -7.80
C LEU A 164 -1.16 -7.58 -8.59
N ARG A 165 -1.36 -6.45 -7.92
CA ARG A 165 -1.34 -5.12 -8.55
C ARG A 165 0.04 -4.79 -9.08
N MET A 166 1.08 -5.06 -8.29
CA MET A 166 2.46 -4.80 -8.66
C MET A 166 2.95 -5.73 -9.78
N LEU A 167 2.50 -6.98 -9.78
CA LEU A 167 2.77 -7.93 -10.86
C LEU A 167 2.25 -7.41 -12.21
N LEU A 168 1.00 -6.98 -12.25
CA LEU A 168 0.37 -6.44 -13.47
C LEU A 168 1.06 -5.14 -13.92
N VAL A 169 1.27 -4.21 -13.00
CA VAL A 169 1.85 -2.90 -13.31
C VAL A 169 3.33 -3.02 -13.70
N GLY A 170 4.11 -3.81 -12.98
CA GLY A 170 5.52 -4.04 -13.27
C GLY A 170 5.73 -4.66 -14.65
N GLY A 171 4.90 -5.67 -15.01
CA GLY A 171 4.97 -6.31 -16.32
C GLY A 171 4.52 -5.40 -17.46
N VAL A 172 3.28 -4.93 -17.41
CA VAL A 172 2.71 -4.09 -18.48
C VAL A 172 3.44 -2.76 -18.59
N GLY A 173 3.74 -2.10 -17.45
CA GLY A 173 4.44 -0.80 -17.45
C GLY A 173 5.84 -0.89 -18.04
N SER A 174 6.61 -1.94 -17.70
CA SER A 174 7.95 -2.13 -18.27
C SER A 174 7.91 -2.40 -19.77
N LEU A 175 6.98 -3.26 -20.24
CA LEU A 175 6.82 -3.52 -21.67
C LEU A 175 6.40 -2.27 -22.45
N MET A 176 5.48 -1.47 -21.90
CA MET A 176 5.08 -0.20 -22.52
C MET A 176 6.23 0.79 -22.59
N MET A 177 7.05 0.85 -21.55
CA MET A 177 8.24 1.71 -21.52
C MET A 177 9.24 1.27 -22.61
N ASP A 178 9.49 -0.03 -22.76
CA ASP A 178 10.46 -0.57 -23.72
C ASP A 178 10.00 -0.37 -25.19
N TRP A 179 8.70 -0.48 -25.48
CA TRP A 179 8.17 -0.40 -26.85
C TRP A 179 7.81 1.01 -27.29
N PHE A 180 7.25 1.80 -26.40
CA PHE A 180 6.63 3.11 -26.72
C PHE A 180 7.21 4.28 -25.95
N GLY A 181 8.23 4.03 -25.11
CA GLY A 181 8.86 5.06 -24.28
C GLY A 181 8.07 5.38 -23.01
N TRP A 182 8.70 6.18 -22.13
CA TRP A 182 8.18 6.46 -20.78
C TRP A 182 6.82 7.17 -20.76
N GLY A 183 6.53 8.03 -21.72
CA GLY A 183 5.25 8.75 -21.80
C GLY A 183 4.05 7.81 -21.93
N SER A 184 4.22 6.66 -22.63
CA SER A 184 3.16 5.68 -22.85
C SER A 184 2.64 5.08 -21.54
N VAL A 185 3.51 4.89 -20.56
CA VAL A 185 3.16 4.34 -19.23
C VAL A 185 2.15 5.24 -18.50
N PHE A 186 2.35 6.56 -18.58
CA PHE A 186 1.44 7.56 -17.99
C PHE A 186 0.16 7.69 -18.80
N TYR A 187 0.22 7.75 -20.14
CA TYR A 187 -0.96 7.80 -20.98
C TYR A 187 -1.83 6.56 -20.80
N GLY A 188 -1.24 5.36 -20.78
CA GLY A 188 -1.97 4.11 -20.57
C GLY A 188 -2.70 4.09 -19.23
N ALA A 189 -2.00 4.40 -18.13
CA ALA A 189 -2.60 4.45 -16.79
C ALA A 189 -3.73 5.49 -16.72
N GLY A 190 -3.47 6.71 -17.20
CA GLY A 190 -4.42 7.81 -17.13
C GLY A 190 -5.67 7.58 -17.97
N LEU A 191 -5.51 7.19 -19.23
CA LEU A 191 -6.64 6.93 -20.16
C LEU A 191 -7.52 5.77 -19.69
N LEU A 192 -6.94 4.67 -19.24
CA LEU A 192 -7.70 3.55 -18.69
C LEU A 192 -8.48 3.96 -17.44
N ALA A 193 -7.89 4.79 -16.56
CA ALA A 193 -8.57 5.29 -15.38
C ALA A 193 -9.71 6.28 -15.73
N VAL A 194 -9.54 7.11 -16.76
CA VAL A 194 -10.63 7.96 -17.28
C VAL A 194 -11.76 7.09 -17.84
N CYS A 195 -11.45 6.08 -18.63
CA CYS A 195 -12.45 5.13 -19.14
C CYS A 195 -13.20 4.44 -18.00
N TRP A 196 -12.48 3.97 -16.97
CA TRP A 196 -13.08 3.38 -15.78
C TRP A 196 -14.05 4.36 -15.09
N THR A 197 -13.63 5.62 -14.91
CA THR A 197 -14.47 6.67 -14.31
C THR A 197 -15.77 6.88 -15.10
N CYS A 198 -15.67 6.94 -16.41
CA CYS A 198 -16.83 7.10 -17.30
C CYS A 198 -17.77 5.89 -17.21
N CYS A 199 -17.23 4.67 -17.20
CA CYS A 199 -18.01 3.44 -17.06
C CYS A 199 -18.74 3.38 -15.72
N VAL A 200 -18.04 3.65 -14.60
CA VAL A 200 -18.64 3.62 -13.26
C VAL A 200 -19.73 4.68 -13.14
N ARG A 201 -19.48 5.90 -13.65
CA ARG A 201 -20.48 6.97 -13.62
C ARG A 201 -21.76 6.60 -14.38
N LYS A 202 -21.63 6.03 -15.57
CA LYS A 202 -22.79 5.67 -16.39
C LYS A 202 -23.50 4.41 -15.90
N CYS A 203 -22.76 3.35 -15.60
CA CYS A 203 -23.33 2.04 -15.36
C CYS A 203 -23.79 1.84 -13.91
N LEU A 204 -23.07 2.40 -12.94
CA LEU A 204 -23.32 2.12 -11.53
C LEU A 204 -23.99 3.28 -10.78
N LEU A 205 -23.60 4.54 -11.01
CA LEU A 205 -24.15 5.68 -10.28
C LEU A 205 -25.40 6.31 -10.89
N GLN A 206 -25.60 6.17 -12.21
CA GLN A 206 -26.78 6.67 -12.91
C GLN A 206 -27.80 5.59 -13.26
N GLY A 207 -27.49 4.32 -13.02
CA GLY A 207 -28.38 3.20 -13.28
C GLY A 207 -29.52 3.10 -12.25
N PRO A 208 -30.67 2.49 -12.61
CA PRO A 208 -31.82 2.31 -11.72
C PRO A 208 -31.49 1.47 -10.49
N VAL A 209 -30.40 0.75 -10.51
CA VAL A 209 -29.91 -0.10 -9.41
C VAL A 209 -29.44 0.71 -8.21
N PHE A 210 -28.91 1.92 -8.44
CA PHE A 210 -28.45 2.79 -7.34
C PHE A 210 -29.60 3.35 -6.52
N SER A 211 -30.78 3.56 -7.13
CA SER A 211 -31.97 4.05 -6.42
C SER A 211 -32.66 2.96 -5.57
N LEU A 212 -32.45 1.69 -5.91
CA LEU A 212 -33.02 0.55 -5.15
C LEU A 212 -32.24 0.23 -3.87
N TYR A 213 -30.93 0.60 -3.80
CA TYR A 213 -30.07 0.40 -2.64
C TYR A 213 -29.93 1.65 -1.75
N SER A 214 -30.69 2.70 -2.00
CA SER A 214 -30.86 3.79 -1.05
C SER A 214 -32.15 3.51 -0.26
N PRO A 215 -32.06 3.29 1.04
CA PRO A 215 -31.95 4.43 1.89
C PRO A 215 -30.83 4.30 2.93
N TRP A 216 -30.05 5.29 3.04
CA TRP A 216 -29.47 5.68 4.30
C TRP A 216 -30.55 5.64 5.38
N SER A 217 -30.75 4.52 6.07
CA SER A 217 -31.35 4.55 7.38
C SER A 217 -30.29 5.10 8.32
N SER A 218 -30.47 6.35 8.67
CA SER A 218 -29.75 7.08 9.72
C SER A 218 -29.88 6.45 11.13
N SER A 219 -30.17 5.15 11.21
CA SER A 219 -30.52 4.45 12.47
C SER A 219 -29.36 3.64 13.06
N SER A 220 -28.14 3.78 12.55
CA SER A 220 -26.97 3.29 13.27
C SER A 220 -25.75 4.22 13.02
N ALA A 221 -25.93 5.53 13.20
CA ALA A 221 -24.88 6.33 13.79
C ALA A 221 -24.73 5.76 15.21
N SER A 222 -23.99 4.65 15.31
CA SER A 222 -23.39 4.21 16.56
C SER A 222 -22.83 5.48 17.18
N GLU A 223 -23.31 5.82 18.38
CA GLU A 223 -22.78 6.91 19.19
C GLU A 223 -21.27 6.85 19.00
N SER A 224 -20.73 7.84 18.29
CA SER A 224 -19.30 8.02 18.13
C SER A 224 -18.78 8.24 19.55
N SER A 225 -18.44 7.14 20.22
CA SER A 225 -17.79 7.21 21.51
C SER A 225 -16.57 8.09 21.29
N ARG A 226 -16.51 9.23 21.97
CA ARG A 226 -15.43 10.19 21.81
C ARG A 226 -14.13 9.47 22.10
N ILE A 227 -13.36 9.19 21.04
CA ILE A 227 -12.08 8.52 21.14
C ILE A 227 -11.19 9.36 22.05
N ASN A 228 -10.77 8.79 23.15
CA ASN A 228 -9.80 9.47 24.03
C ASN A 228 -8.39 9.22 23.52
N TRP A 229 -7.96 10.03 22.54
CA TRP A 229 -6.64 9.97 21.96
C TRP A 229 -5.51 10.06 22.96
N LEU A 230 -5.69 10.84 24.03
CA LEU A 230 -4.69 10.98 25.09
C LEU A 230 -4.45 9.68 25.85
N TYR A 231 -5.48 8.87 26.02
CA TYR A 231 -5.35 7.55 26.64
C TYR A 231 -4.65 6.57 25.72
N LEU A 232 -5.11 6.46 24.44
CA LEU A 232 -4.49 5.59 23.46
C LEU A 232 -3.00 5.90 23.24
N LEU A 233 -2.64 7.17 23.15
CA LEU A 233 -1.24 7.59 22.98
C LEU A 233 -0.37 7.48 24.24
N ARG A 234 -0.94 7.12 25.40
CA ARG A 234 -0.17 6.78 26.62
C ARG A 234 0.24 5.31 26.66
N GLU A 235 -0.42 4.45 25.92
CA GLU A 235 -0.14 3.01 25.92
C GLU A 235 1.09 2.66 25.10
N PRO A 236 2.12 2.01 25.68
CA PRO A 236 3.35 1.65 24.97
C PRO A 236 3.11 0.70 23.79
N SER A 237 2.12 -0.19 23.88
CA SER A 237 1.77 -1.15 22.83
C SER A 237 1.23 -0.46 21.58
N VAL A 238 0.52 0.67 21.72
CA VAL A 238 0.06 1.50 20.60
C VAL A 238 1.24 2.15 19.89
N TRP A 239 2.21 2.66 20.62
CA TRP A 239 3.44 3.20 20.02
C TRP A 239 4.27 2.12 19.33
N ALA A 240 4.37 0.92 19.92
CA ALA A 240 5.04 -0.21 19.28
C ALA A 240 4.44 -0.51 17.89
N MET A 241 3.13 -0.50 17.80
CA MET A 241 2.39 -0.73 16.55
C MET A 241 2.62 0.40 15.54
N ILE A 242 2.56 1.67 15.98
CA ILE A 242 2.81 2.85 15.13
C ILE A 242 4.25 2.80 14.59
N ILE A 243 5.24 2.56 15.44
CA ILE A 243 6.66 2.51 15.05
C ILE A 243 6.93 1.31 14.13
N ALA A 244 6.39 0.14 14.44
CA ALA A 244 6.53 -1.04 13.60
C ALA A 244 5.95 -0.80 12.19
N HIS A 245 4.75 -0.25 12.09
CA HIS A 245 4.10 0.07 10.82
C HIS A 245 4.87 1.15 10.04
N LEU A 246 5.38 2.16 10.74
CA LEU A 246 6.20 3.23 10.18
C LEU A 246 7.50 2.68 9.58
N CYS A 247 8.23 1.83 10.31
CA CYS A 247 9.47 1.21 9.83
C CYS A 247 9.23 0.33 8.61
N PHE A 248 8.20 -0.51 8.66
CA PHE A 248 7.79 -1.36 7.55
C PHE A 248 7.45 -0.55 6.29
N SER A 249 6.53 0.41 6.43
CA SER A 249 6.06 1.21 5.30
C SER A 249 7.16 2.06 4.69
N SER A 250 8.05 2.62 5.52
CA SER A 250 9.19 3.41 5.05
C SER A 250 10.15 2.61 4.19
N THR A 251 10.49 1.40 4.64
CA THR A 251 11.32 0.46 3.85
C THR A 251 10.60 0.08 2.56
N HIS A 252 9.32 -0.24 2.65
CA HIS A 252 8.52 -0.61 1.50
C HIS A 252 8.42 0.51 0.45
N TYR A 253 8.16 1.75 0.87
CA TYR A 253 8.11 2.90 -0.04
C TYR A 253 9.45 3.19 -0.69
N THR A 254 10.55 3.04 0.07
CA THR A 254 11.89 3.24 -0.47
C THR A 254 12.25 2.16 -1.50
N LEU A 255 11.98 0.89 -1.21
CA LEU A 255 12.19 -0.20 -2.15
C LEU A 255 11.37 -0.02 -3.43
N ILE A 256 10.08 0.25 -3.32
CA ILE A 256 9.21 0.49 -4.49
C ILE A 256 9.73 1.66 -5.34
N SER A 257 10.22 2.72 -4.71
CA SER A 257 10.66 3.93 -5.41
C SER A 257 12.00 3.75 -6.10
N TRP A 258 12.94 3.05 -5.45
CA TRP A 258 14.34 3.00 -5.89
C TRP A 258 14.78 1.67 -6.48
N LEU A 259 14.03 0.59 -6.31
CA LEU A 259 14.41 -0.73 -6.80
C LEU A 259 14.62 -0.78 -8.32
N PRO A 260 13.75 -0.18 -9.16
CA PRO A 260 14.00 -0.12 -10.60
C PRO A 260 15.31 0.61 -10.94
N THR A 261 15.60 1.70 -10.22
CA THR A 261 16.85 2.47 -10.40
C THR A 261 18.08 1.67 -9.99
N PHE A 262 18.02 0.96 -8.84
CA PHE A 262 19.08 0.07 -8.39
C PHE A 262 19.45 -0.97 -9.44
N PHE A 263 18.46 -1.68 -9.99
CA PHE A 263 18.71 -2.70 -10.99
C PHE A 263 19.27 -2.12 -12.29
N LYS A 264 18.82 -0.96 -12.71
CA LYS A 264 19.38 -0.27 -13.89
C LYS A 264 20.80 0.23 -13.70
N ASP A 265 21.15 0.68 -12.50
CA ASP A 265 22.50 1.13 -12.17
C ASP A 265 23.48 -0.05 -12.07
N MET A 266 23.06 -1.14 -11.42
CA MET A 266 23.94 -2.30 -11.19
C MET A 266 23.98 -3.29 -12.35
N PHE A 267 22.89 -3.42 -13.11
CA PHE A 267 22.71 -4.39 -14.19
C PHE A 267 22.11 -3.74 -15.45
N PRO A 268 22.86 -2.85 -16.15
CA PRO A 268 22.32 -2.05 -17.25
C PRO A 268 21.75 -2.85 -18.43
N HIS A 269 22.21 -4.09 -18.61
CA HIS A 269 21.78 -4.99 -19.69
C HIS A 269 20.61 -5.90 -19.31
N ALA A 270 20.14 -5.83 -18.05
CA ALA A 270 19.04 -6.65 -17.59
C ALA A 270 17.69 -6.17 -18.14
N LYS A 271 16.80 -7.11 -18.41
CA LYS A 271 15.44 -6.79 -18.88
C LYS A 271 14.60 -6.22 -17.74
N ASP A 272 14.02 -5.07 -17.94
CA ASP A 272 13.25 -4.32 -16.94
C ASP A 272 12.09 -5.11 -16.35
N TRP A 273 11.35 -5.83 -17.17
CA TRP A 273 10.21 -6.61 -16.71
C TRP A 273 10.59 -7.71 -15.71
N VAL A 274 11.81 -8.27 -15.77
CA VAL A 274 12.22 -9.34 -14.86
C VAL A 274 12.28 -8.87 -13.41
N PHE A 275 13.00 -7.78 -13.14
CA PHE A 275 13.14 -7.30 -11.76
C PHE A 275 11.89 -6.53 -11.27
N ASN A 276 11.03 -6.07 -12.17
CA ASN A 276 9.76 -5.46 -11.81
C ASN A 276 8.63 -6.48 -11.57
N VAL A 277 8.74 -7.70 -12.08
CA VAL A 277 7.72 -8.76 -11.99
C VAL A 277 8.08 -9.84 -10.97
N MET A 278 9.32 -10.36 -11.00
CA MET A 278 9.72 -11.53 -10.21
C MET A 278 9.54 -11.36 -8.70
N PRO A 279 9.89 -10.23 -8.07
CA PRO A 279 9.66 -10.05 -6.63
C PRO A 279 8.19 -10.21 -6.23
N TRP A 280 7.30 -9.71 -7.06
CA TRP A 280 5.86 -9.76 -6.79
C TRP A 280 5.24 -11.11 -7.14
N PHE A 281 5.82 -11.82 -8.11
CA PHE A 281 5.43 -13.19 -8.42
C PHE A 281 5.71 -14.13 -7.22
N VAL A 282 6.83 -13.94 -6.54
CA VAL A 282 7.15 -14.67 -5.30
C VAL A 282 6.30 -14.18 -4.12
N ALA A 283 6.02 -12.88 -4.04
CA ALA A 283 5.22 -12.29 -2.96
C ALA A 283 3.75 -12.77 -2.96
N LEU A 284 3.20 -13.16 -4.10
CA LEU A 284 1.81 -13.62 -4.19
C LEU A 284 1.57 -14.91 -3.40
N PRO A 285 2.28 -16.03 -3.65
CA PRO A 285 2.09 -17.25 -2.87
C PRO A 285 2.50 -17.09 -1.40
N THR A 286 3.53 -16.29 -1.08
CA THR A 286 3.93 -16.06 0.32
C THR A 286 2.88 -15.28 1.10
N SER A 287 2.18 -14.33 0.47
CA SER A 287 1.06 -13.62 1.08
C SER A 287 -0.10 -14.55 1.43
N LEU A 288 -0.47 -15.45 0.50
CA LEU A 288 -1.54 -16.44 0.72
C LEU A 288 -1.14 -17.45 1.81
N PHE A 289 0.09 -17.91 1.79
CA PHE A 289 0.62 -18.83 2.79
C PHE A 289 0.66 -18.20 4.20
N GLY A 290 1.12 -16.95 4.30
CA GLY A 290 1.13 -16.20 5.56
C GLY A 290 -0.27 -16.02 6.15
N GLY A 291 -1.25 -15.65 5.32
CA GLY A 291 -2.65 -15.57 5.74
C GLY A 291 -3.21 -16.89 6.24
N SER A 292 -2.99 -17.97 5.50
CA SER A 292 -3.48 -19.32 5.88
C SER A 292 -2.89 -19.81 7.21
N ILE A 293 -1.60 -19.57 7.44
CA ILE A 293 -0.96 -19.91 8.72
C ILE A 293 -1.53 -19.06 9.85
N SER A 294 -1.70 -17.76 9.63
CA SER A 294 -2.28 -16.85 10.62
C SER A 294 -3.67 -17.32 11.05
N ASP A 295 -4.55 -17.62 10.09
CA ASP A 295 -5.90 -18.13 10.37
C ASP A 295 -5.87 -19.46 11.11
N HIS A 296 -4.93 -20.36 10.77
CA HIS A 296 -4.77 -21.63 11.45
C HIS A 296 -4.33 -21.46 12.92
N LEU A 297 -3.37 -20.55 13.18
CA LEU A 297 -2.91 -20.26 14.53
C LEU A 297 -4.00 -19.60 15.38
N ILE A 298 -4.79 -18.69 14.80
CA ILE A 298 -5.92 -18.05 15.48
C ILE A 298 -6.98 -19.09 15.83
N ARG A 299 -7.33 -19.99 14.92
CA ARG A 299 -8.31 -21.07 15.18
C ARG A 299 -7.87 -22.08 16.23
N GLN A 300 -6.58 -22.32 16.39
CA GLN A 300 -6.03 -23.22 17.41
C GLN A 300 -5.80 -22.56 18.77
N GLY A 301 -5.85 -21.23 18.84
CA GLY A 301 -5.41 -20.48 20.00
C GLY A 301 -6.52 -19.84 20.81
N GLU A 302 -7.03 -20.53 21.83
CA GLU A 302 -7.77 -19.92 22.95
C GLU A 302 -6.87 -19.05 23.86
N GLN A 303 -5.56 -18.97 23.63
CA GLN A 303 -4.63 -18.25 24.51
C GLN A 303 -4.01 -17.04 23.79
N ILE A 304 -4.29 -15.85 24.31
CA ILE A 304 -3.71 -14.54 23.93
C ILE A 304 -2.18 -14.63 23.71
N GLN A 305 -1.49 -15.41 24.54
CA GLN A 305 -0.03 -15.57 24.50
C GLN A 305 0.46 -16.27 23.20
N ARG A 306 -0.31 -17.21 22.62
CA ARG A 306 0.04 -17.83 21.34
C ARG A 306 -0.15 -16.89 20.17
N THR A 307 -1.19 -16.07 20.21
CA THR A 307 -1.45 -15.04 19.18
C THR A 307 -0.34 -13.99 19.19
N LEU A 308 0.07 -13.52 20.36
CA LEU A 308 1.18 -12.58 20.54
C LEU A 308 2.50 -13.15 20.02
N MET A 309 2.84 -14.39 20.37
CA MET A 309 4.04 -15.06 19.88
C MET A 309 4.01 -15.21 18.35
N GLY A 310 2.86 -15.54 17.78
CA GLY A 310 2.67 -15.59 16.34
C GLY A 310 2.94 -14.26 15.67
N MET A 311 2.37 -13.17 16.17
CA MET A 311 2.58 -11.81 15.66
C MET A 311 4.06 -11.39 15.72
N HIS A 312 4.77 -11.68 16.81
CA HIS A 312 6.20 -11.40 16.93
C HIS A 312 7.04 -12.18 15.90
N ILE A 313 6.74 -13.47 15.69
CA ILE A 313 7.40 -14.30 14.69
C ILE A 313 7.14 -13.77 13.27
N TYR A 314 5.89 -13.45 12.95
CA TYR A 314 5.56 -12.89 11.63
C TYR A 314 6.28 -11.58 11.36
N PHE A 315 6.29 -10.68 12.34
CA PHE A 315 6.94 -9.40 12.17
C PHE A 315 8.47 -9.54 12.11
N PHE A 316 9.04 -10.44 12.90
CA PHE A 316 10.46 -10.79 12.81
C PHE A 316 10.83 -11.34 11.43
N CYS A 317 10.03 -12.23 10.85
CA CYS A 317 10.24 -12.71 9.48
C CYS A 317 10.09 -11.60 8.45
N ALA A 318 9.04 -10.77 8.58
CA ALA A 318 8.73 -9.72 7.63
C ALA A 318 9.80 -8.63 7.55
N MET A 319 10.43 -8.31 8.66
CA MET A 319 11.36 -7.19 8.77
C MET A 319 12.80 -7.63 9.07
N GLY A 320 12.97 -8.53 10.06
CA GLY A 320 14.29 -8.99 10.50
C GLY A 320 14.96 -9.87 9.44
N VAL A 321 14.32 -10.96 9.06
CA VAL A 321 14.89 -11.89 8.05
C VAL A 321 14.93 -11.22 6.67
N ALA A 322 13.92 -10.44 6.30
CA ALA A 322 13.93 -9.69 5.05
C ALA A 322 15.12 -8.72 4.96
N SER A 323 15.53 -8.10 6.08
CA SER A 323 16.69 -7.21 6.11
C SER A 323 18.01 -7.90 5.81
N VAL A 324 18.14 -9.18 6.16
CA VAL A 324 19.32 -9.96 5.79
C VAL A 324 19.43 -10.06 4.27
N PHE A 325 18.32 -10.33 3.58
CA PHE A 325 18.31 -10.39 2.11
C PHE A 325 18.54 -9.02 1.48
N ILE A 326 18.04 -7.93 2.07
CA ILE A 326 18.33 -6.56 1.63
C ILE A 326 19.83 -6.26 1.75
N LEU A 327 20.49 -6.66 2.85
CA LEU A 327 21.95 -6.46 3.01
C LEU A 327 22.76 -7.36 2.09
N LEU A 328 22.29 -8.55 1.76
CA LEU A 328 22.96 -9.44 0.78
C LEU A 328 22.99 -8.83 -0.62
N LEU A 329 22.04 -7.97 -0.99
CA LEU A 329 22.07 -7.21 -2.24
C LEU A 329 23.34 -6.38 -2.40
N CYS A 330 23.91 -5.89 -1.30
CA CYS A 330 25.11 -5.07 -1.31
C CYS A 330 26.38 -5.83 -1.76
N LYS A 331 26.35 -7.16 -1.70
CA LYS A 331 27.52 -8.02 -1.91
C LYS A 331 27.42 -8.87 -3.18
N THR A 332 26.36 -8.70 -3.97
CA THR A 332 26.15 -9.58 -5.12
C THR A 332 26.40 -8.85 -6.42
N ASP A 333 27.26 -9.45 -7.27
CA ASP A 333 27.53 -9.01 -8.64
C ASP A 333 26.69 -9.78 -9.66
N SER A 334 25.90 -10.77 -9.23
CA SER A 334 25.06 -11.58 -10.09
C SER A 334 23.61 -11.09 -10.11
N PHE A 335 23.10 -10.80 -11.31
CA PHE A 335 21.70 -10.39 -11.51
C PHE A 335 20.69 -11.40 -10.92
N ILE A 336 20.91 -12.71 -11.13
CA ILE A 336 20.01 -13.77 -10.66
C ILE A 336 19.94 -13.76 -9.13
N TYR A 337 21.08 -13.66 -8.44
CA TYR A 337 21.12 -13.58 -6.98
C TYR A 337 20.48 -12.29 -6.47
N ALA A 338 20.68 -11.16 -7.13
CA ALA A 338 20.03 -9.91 -6.77
C ALA A 338 18.50 -10.03 -6.85
N VAL A 339 17.99 -10.54 -7.96
CA VAL A 339 16.53 -10.78 -8.13
C VAL A 339 16.01 -11.76 -7.08
N ALA A 340 16.74 -12.83 -6.77
CA ALA A 340 16.33 -13.80 -5.74
C ALA A 340 16.29 -13.16 -4.36
N CYS A 341 17.32 -12.39 -3.97
CA CYS A 341 17.35 -11.69 -2.67
C CYS A 341 16.18 -10.70 -2.54
N VAL A 342 15.92 -9.89 -3.57
CA VAL A 342 14.79 -8.95 -3.55
C VAL A 342 13.46 -9.71 -3.48
N SER A 343 13.31 -10.78 -4.25
CA SER A 343 12.09 -11.59 -4.28
C SER A 343 11.80 -12.21 -2.91
N LEU A 344 12.82 -12.70 -2.22
CA LEU A 344 12.70 -13.23 -0.87
C LEU A 344 12.40 -12.12 0.14
N ALA A 345 13.08 -10.97 0.06
CA ALA A 345 12.83 -9.84 0.95
C ALA A 345 11.39 -9.32 0.81
N VAL A 346 10.92 -9.12 -0.43
CA VAL A 346 9.55 -8.68 -0.71
C VAL A 346 8.53 -9.75 -0.35
N GLY A 347 8.81 -11.03 -0.63
CA GLY A 347 7.96 -12.15 -0.25
C GLY A 347 7.76 -12.24 1.27
N LEU A 348 8.84 -12.20 2.04
CA LEU A 348 8.79 -12.21 3.50
C LEU A 348 8.07 -10.98 4.07
N SER A 349 8.24 -9.83 3.44
CA SER A 349 7.59 -8.59 3.90
C SER A 349 6.05 -8.68 3.89
N THR A 350 5.46 -9.60 3.09
CA THR A 350 4.01 -9.81 3.06
C THR A 350 3.45 -10.35 4.37
N PHE A 351 4.27 -11.00 5.19
CA PHE A 351 3.87 -11.48 6.53
C PHE A 351 3.51 -10.36 7.49
N ASN A 352 3.94 -9.11 7.23
CA ASN A 352 3.53 -7.96 8.03
C ASN A 352 2.00 -7.76 8.07
N ASN A 353 1.29 -8.12 7.00
CA ASN A 353 -0.17 -8.00 6.97
C ASN A 353 -0.85 -8.90 8.01
N SER A 354 -0.30 -10.10 8.23
CA SER A 354 -0.80 -11.05 9.23
C SER A 354 -0.29 -10.75 10.66
N GLY A 355 0.72 -9.88 10.81
CA GLY A 355 1.27 -9.45 12.09
C GLY A 355 0.67 -8.12 12.57
N VAL A 356 1.34 -7.02 12.22
CA VAL A 356 1.03 -5.68 12.75
C VAL A 356 -0.32 -5.14 12.26
N SER A 357 -0.69 -5.38 10.99
CA SER A 357 -1.93 -4.80 10.44
C SER A 357 -3.20 -5.38 11.06
N VAL A 358 -3.18 -6.66 11.45
CA VAL A 358 -4.31 -7.31 12.16
C VAL A 358 -4.37 -6.84 13.60
N ASN A 359 -3.23 -6.62 14.26
CA ASN A 359 -3.17 -6.22 15.67
C ASN A 359 -3.89 -4.90 15.97
N VAL A 360 -4.04 -4.01 14.98
CA VAL A 360 -4.84 -2.76 15.11
C VAL A 360 -6.30 -3.07 15.44
N HIS A 361 -6.86 -4.10 14.80
CA HIS A 361 -8.24 -4.51 15.04
C HIS A 361 -8.41 -5.23 16.39
N ASP A 362 -7.37 -5.90 16.88
CA ASP A 362 -7.40 -6.62 18.14
C ASP A 362 -7.24 -5.66 19.35
N GLN A 363 -6.35 -4.68 19.24
CA GLN A 363 -6.08 -3.72 20.33
C GLN A 363 -7.14 -2.64 20.47
N ALA A 364 -7.64 -2.09 19.36
CA ALA A 364 -8.56 -0.95 19.39
C ALA A 364 -9.70 -1.11 18.35
N PRO A 365 -10.55 -2.13 18.47
CA PRO A 365 -11.63 -2.38 17.52
C PRO A 365 -12.61 -1.21 17.39
N SER A 366 -12.83 -0.45 18.46
CA SER A 366 -13.74 0.71 18.44
C SER A 366 -13.23 1.90 17.63
N CYS A 367 -11.91 2.00 17.39
CA CYS A 367 -11.27 3.10 16.67
C CYS A 367 -10.18 2.66 15.68
N ALA A 368 -10.22 1.39 15.27
CA ALA A 368 -9.20 0.78 14.40
C ALA A 368 -8.96 1.58 13.11
N GLY A 369 -10.00 2.07 12.46
CA GLY A 369 -9.88 2.88 11.24
C GLY A 369 -9.16 4.21 11.46
N ALA A 370 -9.46 4.91 12.56
CA ALA A 370 -8.82 6.17 12.89
C ALA A 370 -7.35 5.98 13.28
N LEU A 371 -7.05 4.95 14.07
CA LEU A 371 -5.68 4.58 14.47
C LEU A 371 -4.85 4.18 13.24
N PHE A 372 -5.40 3.37 12.36
CA PHE A 372 -4.76 2.99 11.10
C PHE A 372 -4.50 4.20 10.19
N GLY A 373 -5.42 5.18 10.17
CA GLY A 373 -5.24 6.46 9.49
C GLY A 373 -4.04 7.25 10.01
N VAL A 374 -3.87 7.34 11.33
CA VAL A 374 -2.70 7.97 11.96
C VAL A 374 -1.42 7.22 11.60
N MET A 375 -1.42 5.88 11.69
CA MET A 375 -0.27 5.05 11.32
C MET A 375 0.15 5.28 9.87
N ASN A 376 -0.80 5.32 8.93
CA ASN A 376 -0.52 5.58 7.52
C ASN A 376 0.00 7.00 7.27
N THR A 377 -0.52 8.00 7.97
CA THR A 377 -0.04 9.38 7.84
C THR A 377 1.42 9.49 8.31
N CYS A 378 1.75 8.94 9.48
CA CYS A 378 3.13 8.88 9.99
C CYS A 378 4.05 8.14 9.01
N SER A 379 3.59 7.01 8.47
CA SER A 379 4.36 6.20 7.52
C SER A 379 4.62 6.92 6.20
N ALA A 380 3.65 7.67 5.69
CA ALA A 380 3.84 8.44 4.46
C ALA A 380 4.86 9.57 4.66
N PHE A 381 4.85 10.22 5.83
CA PHE A 381 5.84 11.24 6.16
C PHE A 381 7.26 10.67 6.23
N THR A 382 7.45 9.52 6.90
CA THR A 382 8.78 8.87 6.93
C THR A 382 9.19 8.29 5.58
N GLY A 383 8.22 7.80 4.80
CA GLY A 383 8.46 7.40 3.41
C GLY A 383 9.01 8.53 2.56
N LEU A 384 8.45 9.74 2.67
CA LEU A 384 8.99 10.94 2.03
C LEU A 384 10.46 11.16 2.41
N LEU A 385 10.75 11.16 3.72
CA LEU A 385 12.10 11.43 4.23
C LEU A 385 13.10 10.39 3.73
N LEU A 386 12.79 9.11 3.82
CA LEU A 386 13.71 8.04 3.41
C LEU A 386 13.87 7.95 1.89
N VAL A 387 12.84 8.19 1.11
CA VAL A 387 12.95 8.21 -0.36
C VAL A 387 13.85 9.36 -0.81
N TYR A 388 13.70 10.56 -0.23
CA TYR A 388 14.57 11.69 -0.51
C TYR A 388 16.02 11.43 -0.04
N LEU A 389 16.17 11.00 1.22
CA LEU A 389 17.48 10.72 1.82
C LEU A 389 18.25 9.66 1.03
N SER A 390 17.56 8.64 0.52
CA SER A 390 18.18 7.60 -0.33
C SER A 390 18.80 8.21 -1.58
N GLY A 391 18.10 9.08 -2.30
CA GLY A 391 18.63 9.77 -3.48
C GLY A 391 19.87 10.62 -3.15
N TYR A 392 19.79 11.40 -2.09
CA TYR A 392 20.89 12.22 -1.60
C TYR A 392 22.12 11.38 -1.22
N MET A 393 21.91 10.28 -0.50
CA MET A 393 23.01 9.39 -0.12
C MET A 393 23.67 8.72 -1.32
N ILE A 394 22.89 8.24 -2.29
CA ILE A 394 23.44 7.63 -3.51
C ILE A 394 24.29 8.67 -4.26
N GLU A 395 23.84 9.92 -4.33
CA GLU A 395 24.57 10.98 -5.01
C GLU A 395 25.92 11.30 -4.35
N ILE A 396 25.95 11.41 -3.01
CA ILE A 396 27.18 11.74 -2.28
C ILE A 396 28.14 10.57 -2.21
N THR A 397 27.63 9.36 -1.97
CA THR A 397 28.48 8.19 -1.69
C THR A 397 28.74 7.33 -2.90
N GLY A 398 27.97 7.48 -3.97
CA GLY A 398 28.01 6.60 -5.15
C GLY A 398 27.63 5.14 -4.86
N SER A 399 27.10 4.85 -3.67
CA SER A 399 26.92 3.48 -3.17
C SER A 399 25.52 3.18 -2.68
N TRP A 400 24.94 2.10 -3.18
CA TRP A 400 23.67 1.55 -2.71
C TRP A 400 23.76 0.90 -1.32
N VAL A 401 24.97 0.53 -0.88
CA VAL A 401 25.23 -0.12 0.41
C VAL A 401 24.69 0.72 1.57
N ASN A 402 24.91 2.03 1.53
CA ASN A 402 24.47 2.94 2.58
C ASN A 402 22.94 3.01 2.69
N VAL A 403 22.25 3.03 1.55
CA VAL A 403 20.78 3.02 1.51
C VAL A 403 20.22 1.73 2.13
N PHE A 404 20.70 0.58 1.67
CA PHE A 404 20.23 -0.71 2.19
C PHE A 404 20.60 -0.93 3.65
N SER A 405 21.75 -0.41 4.11
CA SER A 405 22.15 -0.46 5.51
C SER A 405 21.22 0.37 6.41
N ILE A 406 20.80 1.56 5.96
CA ILE A 406 19.81 2.37 6.69
C ILE A 406 18.46 1.65 6.72
N LEU A 407 17.99 1.07 5.61
CA LEU A 407 16.75 0.31 5.60
C LEU A 407 16.80 -0.86 6.57
N ALA A 408 17.91 -1.61 6.61
CA ALA A 408 18.10 -2.69 7.56
C ALA A 408 18.09 -2.20 9.01
N LEU A 409 18.74 -1.05 9.31
CA LEU A 409 18.73 -0.45 10.64
C LEU A 409 17.31 -0.04 11.06
N VAL A 410 16.56 0.61 10.17
CA VAL A 410 15.15 0.98 10.40
C VAL A 410 14.31 -0.26 10.70
N ASN A 411 14.49 -1.32 9.93
CA ASN A 411 13.78 -2.57 10.14
C ASN A 411 14.11 -3.23 11.48
N VAL A 412 15.39 -3.31 11.84
CA VAL A 412 15.84 -3.86 13.12
C VAL A 412 15.27 -3.04 14.28
N THR A 413 15.24 -1.71 14.16
CA THR A 413 14.62 -0.84 15.16
C THR A 413 13.13 -1.16 15.32
N GLY A 414 12.39 -1.28 14.21
CA GLY A 414 10.97 -1.66 14.24
C GLY A 414 10.73 -3.00 14.91
N VAL A 415 11.54 -4.02 14.57
CA VAL A 415 11.46 -5.36 15.19
C VAL A 415 11.74 -5.30 16.68
N THR A 416 12.80 -4.62 17.08
CA THR A 416 13.19 -4.52 18.50
C THR A 416 12.10 -3.85 19.33
N VAL A 417 11.56 -2.73 18.85
CA VAL A 417 10.49 -2.01 19.54
C VAL A 417 9.21 -2.87 19.63
N PHE A 418 8.85 -3.54 18.54
CA PHE A 418 7.63 -4.38 18.52
C PHE A 418 7.76 -5.62 19.41
N ILE A 419 8.92 -6.27 19.46
CA ILE A 419 9.16 -7.40 20.38
C ILE A 419 9.17 -6.94 21.84
N ALA A 420 9.72 -5.76 22.11
CA ALA A 420 9.84 -5.25 23.47
C ALA A 420 8.54 -4.71 24.07
N LEU A 421 7.70 -4.07 23.25
CA LEU A 421 6.53 -3.30 23.71
C LEU A 421 5.21 -3.73 23.06
N GLY A 422 5.24 -4.62 22.05
CA GLY A 422 4.05 -5.09 21.35
C GLY A 422 3.24 -6.02 22.22
N GLU A 423 1.93 -5.76 22.34
CA GLU A 423 0.96 -6.59 23.06
C GLU A 423 -0.25 -6.87 22.16
N ALA A 424 -0.95 -7.98 22.44
CA ALA A 424 -2.24 -8.30 21.80
C ALA A 424 -3.44 -7.94 22.69
N LYS A 425 -3.21 -7.23 23.81
CA LYS A 425 -4.26 -6.90 24.76
C LYS A 425 -5.11 -5.75 24.25
N ARG A 426 -6.42 -5.90 24.39
CA ARG A 426 -7.38 -4.85 24.03
C ARG A 426 -7.25 -3.64 24.95
N VAL A 427 -7.04 -2.45 24.36
CA VAL A 427 -6.77 -1.19 25.07
C VAL A 427 -8.04 -0.34 25.22
N ASP A 428 -9.03 -0.48 24.31
CA ASP A 428 -10.22 0.37 24.27
C ASP A 428 -11.29 0.03 25.32
N GLN A 429 -11.26 -1.15 25.96
CA GLN A 429 -12.24 -1.58 26.98
C GLN A 429 -12.12 -0.87 28.33
N SER A 430 -10.98 -0.33 28.66
CA SER A 430 -10.80 0.35 29.97
C SER A 430 -11.60 1.66 30.10
N GLN A 431 -12.18 2.18 29.01
CA GLN A 431 -13.05 3.37 29.05
C GLN A 431 -14.49 3.08 29.50
N ILE A 432 -15.01 1.87 29.27
CA ILE A 432 -16.39 1.53 29.63
C ILE A 432 -16.54 1.39 31.15
N ILE A 433 -15.48 0.98 31.84
CA ILE A 433 -15.50 0.79 33.29
C ILE A 433 -15.30 2.11 34.06
N SER A 434 -14.61 3.09 33.51
CA SER A 434 -14.37 4.39 34.19
C SER A 434 -15.53 5.41 34.06
N THR A 435 -16.49 5.17 33.17
CA THR A 435 -17.67 6.01 33.01
C THR A 435 -18.93 5.44 33.73
N SER A 436 -18.76 4.28 34.35
CA SER A 436 -19.84 3.60 35.11
C SER A 436 -19.58 3.59 36.64
N CYS A 437 -18.63 4.39 37.14
CA CYS A 437 -18.42 4.65 38.58
C CYS A 437 -18.81 6.07 38.95
#